data_daa8ec235460f378c718ed81b7f6770d
#
_entry.id   daa8ec235460f378c718ed81b7f6770d
#
_cell.length_a   1.000
_cell.length_b   1.000
_cell.length_c   1.000
_cell.angle_alpha   90.00
_cell.angle_beta   90.00
_cell.angle_gamma   90.00
#
_symmetry.space_group_name_H-M   'P 1'
#
loop_
_entity.id
_entity.type
_entity.pdbx_description
1 polymer ?
#
loop_
_entity_poly.entity_id
_entity_poly.type
_entity_poly.pdbx_seq_one_letter_code
_entity_poly.pdbx_strand_id
1 'polypeptide(L)'
;MNRLSRILKRGNTPVLVLAIATGALVALVVAGFEVITDRVLLDRLGERPLWQIALAPAVGLSAAAVILRVLGRGTASATSDEFVRAFHQRTPRLPLRELPAKLLAGVATIGLGGALGLEGPSIYAGSATGLAVSERFRQWLRREDVQVLLTAGAAAGVAAVFKAPATGVLFALEAPYRDDVNRRALLPSLLAAATSYVVYINMVGAEAVVPFLNDPGIRLGVDLTNIHL
;
A
#
# COMPACT_ATOMS: atom_id res chain seq x y z
N MET A 1 1.45 38.50 9.45
CA MET A 1 0.92 37.09 9.39
C MET A 1 -0.32 37.14 8.52
N ASN A 2 -0.20 36.70 7.24
CA ASN A 2 -1.18 36.90 6.17
C ASN A 2 -2.54 36.22 6.44
N ARG A 3 -3.63 36.87 5.97
CA ARG A 3 -5.02 36.33 6.03
C ARG A 3 -5.10 34.90 5.45
N LEU A 4 -4.37 34.61 4.37
CA LEU A 4 -4.24 33.29 3.76
C LEU A 4 -3.75 32.22 4.76
N SER A 5 -2.76 32.53 5.60
CA SER A 5 -2.23 31.57 6.58
C SER A 5 -3.24 31.23 7.70
N ARG A 6 -4.18 32.14 7.98
CA ARG A 6 -5.26 31.90 8.95
C ARG A 6 -6.41 31.05 8.35
N ILE A 7 -6.72 31.26 7.07
CA ILE A 7 -7.75 30.47 6.36
C ILE A 7 -7.24 29.05 6.14
N LEU A 8 -5.99 28.87 5.74
CA LEU A 8 -5.36 27.56 5.57
C LEU A 8 -5.24 26.78 6.90
N LYS A 9 -4.98 27.48 8.02
CA LYS A 9 -4.97 26.84 9.36
C LYS A 9 -6.34 26.46 9.90
N ARG A 10 -7.43 27.06 9.42
CA ARG A 10 -8.80 26.79 9.88
C ARG A 10 -9.54 25.76 9.05
N GLY A 11 -9.09 25.45 7.82
CA GLY A 11 -9.73 24.51 6.92
C GLY A 11 -9.01 23.14 6.85
N ASN A 12 -9.68 22.15 6.31
CA ASN A 12 -9.10 20.82 6.02
C ASN A 12 -8.14 20.84 4.81
N THR A 13 -7.96 21.97 4.15
CA THR A 13 -7.18 22.14 2.91
C THR A 13 -5.75 21.59 3.00
N PRO A 14 -4.96 21.85 4.05
CA PRO A 14 -3.59 21.31 4.13
C PRO A 14 -3.56 19.80 4.15
N VAL A 15 -4.49 19.18 4.90
CA VAL A 15 -4.59 17.70 4.99
C VAL A 15 -4.93 17.09 3.64
N LEU A 16 -5.84 17.71 2.88
CA LEU A 16 -6.25 17.21 1.56
C LEU A 16 -5.09 17.30 0.55
N VAL A 17 -4.36 18.40 0.52
CA VAL A 17 -3.19 18.57 -0.35
C VAL A 17 -2.09 17.57 0.01
N LEU A 18 -1.82 17.39 1.30
CA LEU A 18 -0.84 16.42 1.77
C LEU A 18 -1.28 14.97 1.53
N ALA A 19 -2.58 14.68 1.58
CA ALA A 19 -3.11 13.36 1.20
C ALA A 19 -2.87 13.05 -0.28
N ILE A 20 -3.11 14.01 -1.18
CA ILE A 20 -2.79 13.88 -2.61
C ILE A 20 -1.28 13.61 -2.80
N ALA A 21 -0.43 14.41 -2.17
CA ALA A 21 1.03 14.24 -2.24
C ALA A 21 1.46 12.87 -1.68
N THR A 22 0.85 12.43 -0.57
CA THR A 22 1.07 11.10 0.00
C THR A 22 0.70 10.01 -0.99
N GLY A 23 -0.48 10.11 -1.63
CA GLY A 23 -0.93 9.15 -2.64
C GLY A 23 0.06 9.01 -3.80
N ALA A 24 0.56 10.13 -4.34
CA ALA A 24 1.55 10.12 -5.41
C ALA A 24 2.88 9.45 -4.98
N LEU A 25 3.39 9.79 -3.79
CA LEU A 25 4.63 9.19 -3.26
C LEU A 25 4.47 7.69 -3.02
N VAL A 26 3.33 7.27 -2.46
CA VAL A 26 3.04 5.86 -2.22
C VAL A 26 2.97 5.08 -3.52
N ALA A 27 2.33 5.64 -4.56
CA ALA A 27 2.27 5.01 -5.87
C ALA A 27 3.67 4.73 -6.44
N LEU A 28 4.61 5.67 -6.32
CA LEU A 28 6.00 5.49 -6.79
C LEU A 28 6.69 4.34 -6.06
N VAL A 29 6.53 4.27 -4.73
CA VAL A 29 7.14 3.21 -3.91
C VAL A 29 6.53 1.86 -4.23
N VAL A 30 5.20 1.77 -4.31
CA VAL A 30 4.50 0.51 -4.58
C VAL A 30 4.74 0.03 -6.00
N ALA A 31 4.73 0.93 -7.00
CA ALA A 31 5.04 0.58 -8.38
C ALA A 31 6.47 0.02 -8.52
N GLY A 32 7.45 0.66 -7.90
CA GLY A 32 8.82 0.15 -7.89
C GLY A 32 8.94 -1.22 -7.22
N PHE A 33 8.23 -1.41 -6.11
CA PHE A 33 8.19 -2.69 -5.39
C PHE A 33 7.59 -3.80 -6.26
N GLU A 34 6.44 -3.56 -6.89
CA GLU A 34 5.75 -4.54 -7.73
C GLU A 34 6.57 -4.87 -8.99
N VAL A 35 7.09 -3.86 -9.70
CA VAL A 35 7.90 -4.10 -10.91
C VAL A 35 9.12 -4.98 -10.62
N ILE A 36 9.80 -4.75 -9.49
CA ILE A 36 10.96 -5.56 -9.12
C ILE A 36 10.51 -6.97 -8.74
N THR A 37 9.41 -7.11 -8.01
CA THR A 37 8.92 -8.39 -7.51
C THR A 37 8.39 -9.26 -8.64
N ASP A 38 7.48 -8.73 -9.44
CA ASP A 38 6.78 -9.50 -10.47
C ASP A 38 7.59 -9.59 -11.76
N ARG A 39 7.85 -8.45 -12.43
CA ARG A 39 8.46 -8.46 -13.77
C ARG A 39 9.93 -8.86 -13.76
N VAL A 40 10.69 -8.56 -12.71
CA VAL A 40 12.13 -8.86 -12.68
C VAL A 40 12.42 -10.22 -12.07
N LEU A 41 11.73 -10.62 -11.01
CA LEU A 41 12.02 -11.86 -10.30
C LEU A 41 11.04 -12.98 -10.63
N LEU A 42 9.74 -12.76 -10.45
CA LEU A 42 8.75 -13.82 -10.57
C LEU A 42 8.63 -14.33 -12.01
N ASP A 43 8.60 -13.43 -13.00
CA ASP A 43 8.56 -13.82 -14.43
C ASP A 43 9.79 -14.65 -14.80
N ARG A 44 10.99 -14.23 -14.36
CA ARG A 44 12.22 -14.99 -14.62
C ARG A 44 12.27 -16.33 -13.90
N LEU A 45 11.63 -16.43 -12.74
CA LEU A 45 11.53 -17.70 -12.02
C LEU A 45 10.68 -18.70 -12.79
N GLY A 46 9.59 -18.24 -13.44
CA GLY A 46 8.70 -19.09 -14.24
C GLY A 46 9.39 -19.79 -15.42
N GLU A 47 10.49 -19.24 -15.92
CA GLU A 47 11.31 -19.83 -17.00
C GLU A 47 12.30 -20.91 -16.51
N ARG A 48 12.39 -21.16 -15.19
CA ARG A 48 13.35 -22.07 -14.60
C ARG A 48 12.84 -23.51 -14.51
N PRO A 49 13.72 -24.50 -14.41
CA PRO A 49 13.34 -25.89 -14.16
C PRO A 49 12.51 -26.05 -12.89
N LEU A 50 11.56 -26.98 -12.88
CA LEU A 50 10.62 -27.21 -11.77
C LEU A 50 11.29 -27.35 -10.40
N TRP A 51 12.43 -28.01 -10.33
CA TRP A 51 13.16 -28.17 -9.05
C TRP A 51 13.68 -26.84 -8.49
N GLN A 52 14.05 -25.86 -9.37
CA GLN A 52 14.45 -24.51 -8.95
C GLN A 52 13.24 -23.73 -8.46
N ILE A 53 12.11 -23.82 -9.18
CA ILE A 53 10.84 -23.17 -8.79
C ILE A 53 10.40 -23.70 -7.42
N ALA A 54 10.51 -25.03 -7.19
CA ALA A 54 10.14 -25.65 -5.92
C ALA A 54 11.01 -25.21 -4.72
N LEU A 55 12.30 -24.95 -4.94
CA LEU A 55 13.23 -24.55 -3.89
C LEU A 55 13.30 -23.03 -3.68
N ALA A 56 12.94 -22.24 -4.69
CA ALA A 56 13.06 -20.79 -4.67
C ALA A 56 12.33 -20.13 -3.49
N PRO A 57 11.12 -20.53 -3.09
CA PRO A 57 10.44 -19.94 -1.92
C PRO A 57 11.21 -20.11 -0.60
N ALA A 58 11.85 -21.28 -0.42
CA ALA A 58 12.67 -21.54 0.77
C ALA A 58 13.90 -20.63 0.82
N VAL A 59 14.54 -20.42 -0.33
CA VAL A 59 15.65 -19.45 -0.48
C VAL A 59 15.15 -18.04 -0.22
N GLY A 60 14.00 -17.67 -0.78
CA GLY A 60 13.38 -16.35 -0.60
C GLY A 60 13.09 -16.03 0.87
N LEU A 61 12.46 -16.97 1.57
CA LEU A 61 12.16 -16.83 3.01
C LEU A 61 13.44 -16.72 3.85
N SER A 62 14.46 -17.53 3.52
CA SER A 62 15.75 -17.48 4.21
C SER A 62 16.45 -16.13 3.99
N ALA A 63 16.44 -15.65 2.74
CA ALA A 63 16.99 -14.34 2.40
C ALA A 63 16.22 -13.21 3.11
N ALA A 64 14.89 -13.25 3.14
CA ALA A 64 14.08 -12.29 3.86
C ALA A 64 14.39 -12.25 5.35
N ALA A 65 14.56 -13.40 5.99
CA ALA A 65 14.94 -13.47 7.40
C ALA A 65 16.30 -12.81 7.65
N VAL A 66 17.29 -13.05 6.78
CA VAL A 66 18.61 -12.40 6.86
C VAL A 66 18.50 -10.88 6.64
N ILE A 67 17.74 -10.44 5.63
CA ILE A 67 17.51 -9.02 5.33
C ILE A 67 16.89 -8.31 6.55
N LEU A 68 15.84 -8.87 7.14
CA LEU A 68 15.19 -8.28 8.31
C LEU A 68 16.11 -8.24 9.53
N ARG A 69 16.97 -9.25 9.68
CA ARG A 69 17.91 -9.32 10.80
C ARG A 69 19.05 -8.32 10.66
N VAL A 70 19.61 -8.17 9.46
CA VAL A 70 20.80 -7.36 9.20
C VAL A 70 20.43 -5.91 8.89
N LEU A 71 19.60 -5.68 7.86
CA LEU A 71 19.19 -4.32 7.44
C LEU A 71 18.09 -3.77 8.34
N GLY A 72 17.12 -4.61 8.71
CA GLY A 72 16.02 -4.23 9.59
C GLY A 72 16.42 -4.14 11.07
N ARG A 73 17.65 -4.51 11.42
CA ARG A 73 18.11 -4.55 12.82
C ARG A 73 17.20 -5.37 13.73
N GLY A 74 16.66 -6.45 13.21
CA GLY A 74 15.71 -7.32 13.92
C GLY A 74 14.29 -6.80 13.96
N THR A 75 13.91 -5.88 13.04
CA THR A 75 12.52 -5.44 12.92
C THR A 75 11.60 -6.63 12.62
N ALA A 76 10.37 -6.59 13.13
CA ALA A 76 9.39 -7.65 12.91
C ALA A 76 8.99 -7.74 11.43
N SER A 77 8.66 -8.95 10.98
CA SER A 77 8.10 -9.18 9.64
C SER A 77 6.67 -8.63 9.48
N ALA A 78 6.00 -8.33 10.60
CA ALA A 78 4.67 -7.74 10.61
C ALA A 78 4.64 -6.42 9.82
N THR A 79 3.56 -6.21 9.07
CA THR A 79 3.35 -5.03 8.23
C THR A 79 1.99 -4.41 8.47
N SER A 80 0.90 -5.10 8.13
CA SER A 80 -0.47 -4.61 8.34
C SER A 80 -0.80 -4.42 9.83
N ASP A 81 -0.34 -5.34 10.69
CA ASP A 81 -0.53 -5.23 12.15
C ASP A 81 0.14 -3.99 12.73
N GLU A 82 1.28 -3.58 12.15
CA GLU A 82 1.96 -2.36 12.58
C GLU A 82 1.19 -1.10 12.22
N PHE A 83 0.48 -1.08 11.10
CA PHE A 83 -0.46 -0.01 10.77
C PHE A 83 -1.56 0.11 11.83
N VAL A 84 -2.23 -1.01 12.14
CA VAL A 84 -3.29 -1.05 13.16
C VAL A 84 -2.76 -0.63 14.53
N ARG A 85 -1.59 -1.13 14.91
CA ARG A 85 -0.94 -0.77 16.17
C ARG A 85 -0.57 0.71 16.23
N ALA A 86 0.02 1.26 15.15
CA ALA A 86 0.39 2.66 15.06
C ALA A 86 -0.84 3.57 15.16
N PHE A 87 -1.94 3.18 14.52
CA PHE A 87 -3.20 3.92 14.57
C PHE A 87 -3.72 4.12 16.00
N HIS A 88 -3.61 3.10 16.86
CA HIS A 88 -4.08 3.15 18.25
C HIS A 88 -3.09 3.83 19.21
N GLN A 89 -1.89 4.18 18.74
CA GLN A 89 -0.92 4.88 19.58
C GLN A 89 -1.24 6.37 19.68
N ARG A 90 -1.06 6.95 20.86
CA ARG A 90 -1.15 8.43 21.05
C ARG A 90 -0.18 9.21 20.16
N THR A 91 0.96 8.65 19.90
CA THR A 91 1.99 9.12 18.96
C THR A 91 2.32 7.97 18.01
N PRO A 92 1.68 7.93 16.81
CA PRO A 92 1.95 6.90 15.82
C PRO A 92 3.44 6.83 15.49
N ARG A 93 3.99 5.62 15.39
CA ARG A 93 5.39 5.40 15.02
C ARG A 93 5.49 4.27 14.01
N LEU A 94 5.89 4.63 12.80
CA LEU A 94 6.27 3.71 11.73
C LEU A 94 7.55 4.26 11.10
N PRO A 95 8.73 3.81 11.56
CA PRO A 95 9.98 4.38 11.11
C PRO A 95 10.24 4.12 9.63
N LEU A 96 10.36 5.18 8.82
CA LEU A 96 10.73 5.06 7.40
C LEU A 96 12.05 4.30 7.18
N ARG A 97 12.94 4.29 8.15
CA ARG A 97 14.22 3.57 8.08
C ARG A 97 14.04 2.04 7.95
N GLU A 98 12.90 1.51 8.42
CA GLU A 98 12.61 0.08 8.34
C GLU A 98 11.94 -0.30 7.01
N LEU A 99 11.39 0.67 6.30
CA LEU A 99 10.70 0.47 5.03
C LEU A 99 11.57 -0.25 3.98
N PRO A 100 12.84 0.15 3.71
CA PRO A 100 13.67 -0.55 2.74
C PRO A 100 13.90 -2.02 3.09
N ALA A 101 14.13 -2.33 4.36
CA ALA A 101 14.33 -3.70 4.81
C ALA A 101 13.07 -4.56 4.62
N LYS A 102 11.89 -4.01 4.94
CA LYS A 102 10.61 -4.69 4.77
C LYS A 102 10.26 -4.90 3.29
N LEU A 103 10.49 -3.89 2.44
CA LEU A 103 10.27 -4.03 1.00
C LEU A 103 11.23 -5.05 0.38
N LEU A 104 12.53 -5.00 0.71
CA LEU A 104 13.50 -5.97 0.21
C LEU A 104 13.21 -7.40 0.69
N ALA A 105 12.75 -7.57 1.93
CA ALA A 105 12.31 -8.86 2.42
C ALA A 105 11.06 -9.36 1.67
N GLY A 106 10.11 -8.47 1.37
CA GLY A 106 8.96 -8.75 0.52
C GLY A 106 9.35 -9.15 -0.89
N VAL A 107 10.27 -8.41 -1.53
CA VAL A 107 10.82 -8.72 -2.85
C VAL A 107 11.48 -10.11 -2.83
N ALA A 108 12.31 -10.40 -1.84
CA ALA A 108 12.99 -11.70 -1.73
C ALA A 108 11.97 -12.85 -1.55
N THR A 109 10.94 -12.66 -0.74
CA THR A 109 9.95 -13.72 -0.48
C THR A 109 9.02 -13.93 -1.67
N ILE A 110 8.35 -12.86 -2.12
CA ILE A 110 7.31 -12.94 -3.15
C ILE A 110 7.94 -13.16 -4.53
N GLY A 111 8.99 -12.42 -4.85
CA GLY A 111 9.71 -12.54 -6.13
C GLY A 111 10.38 -13.90 -6.36
N LEU A 112 10.60 -14.67 -5.30
CA LEU A 112 11.06 -16.06 -5.38
C LEU A 112 9.91 -17.08 -5.21
N GLY A 113 8.66 -16.64 -5.44
CA GLY A 113 7.50 -17.53 -5.49
C GLY A 113 6.92 -17.89 -4.12
N GLY A 114 7.23 -17.16 -3.07
CA GLY A 114 6.57 -17.32 -1.78
C GLY A 114 5.09 -16.92 -1.87
N ALA A 115 4.21 -17.76 -1.33
CA ALA A 115 2.75 -17.54 -1.33
C ALA A 115 2.35 -16.45 -0.33
N LEU A 116 2.79 -15.22 -0.55
CA LEU A 116 2.47 -14.02 0.21
C LEU A 116 2.02 -12.92 -0.74
N GLY A 117 1.20 -12.00 -0.23
CA GLY A 117 0.69 -10.87 -1.02
C GLY A 117 1.54 -9.61 -0.89
N LEU A 118 1.41 -8.74 -1.89
CA LEU A 118 2.04 -7.42 -1.91
C LEU A 118 1.36 -6.43 -0.94
N GLU A 119 0.19 -6.79 -0.41
CA GLU A 119 -0.68 -5.92 0.39
C GLU A 119 0.00 -5.44 1.67
N GLY A 120 0.55 -6.37 2.45
CA GLY A 120 1.20 -6.05 3.72
C GLY A 120 2.32 -5.02 3.59
N PRO A 121 3.33 -5.27 2.77
CA PRO A 121 4.40 -4.29 2.49
C PRO A 121 3.88 -2.95 1.97
N SER A 122 2.84 -2.97 1.13
CA SER A 122 2.26 -1.75 0.55
C SER A 122 1.47 -0.92 1.57
N ILE A 123 0.74 -1.58 2.48
CA ILE A 123 0.07 -0.91 3.62
C ILE A 123 1.11 -0.25 4.52
N TYR A 124 2.19 -0.96 4.83
CA TYR A 124 3.28 -0.40 5.64
C TYR A 124 3.92 0.79 4.94
N ALA A 125 4.28 0.64 3.66
CA ALA A 125 4.88 1.70 2.87
C ALA A 125 3.99 2.94 2.80
N GLY A 126 2.70 2.75 2.55
CA GLY A 126 1.72 3.81 2.51
C GLY A 126 1.58 4.52 3.85
N SER A 127 1.38 3.76 4.92
CA SER A 127 1.21 4.29 6.28
C SER A 127 2.45 5.02 6.77
N ALA A 128 3.65 4.46 6.56
CA ALA A 128 4.90 5.08 6.94
C ALA A 128 5.16 6.39 6.15
N THR A 129 4.83 6.40 4.85
CA THR A 129 4.92 7.61 4.01
C THR A 129 3.95 8.69 4.48
N GLY A 130 2.68 8.34 4.76
CA GLY A 130 1.68 9.27 5.29
C GLY A 130 2.11 9.87 6.62
N LEU A 131 2.68 9.05 7.51
CA LEU A 131 3.20 9.50 8.78
C LEU A 131 4.40 10.44 8.59
N ALA A 132 5.35 10.10 7.73
CA ALA A 132 6.51 10.95 7.45
C ALA A 132 6.13 12.31 6.83
N VAL A 133 5.16 12.31 5.93
CA VAL A 133 4.57 13.55 5.39
C VAL A 133 3.94 14.37 6.51
N SER A 134 3.20 13.74 7.43
CA SER A 134 2.60 14.42 8.56
C SER A 134 3.65 15.03 9.52
N GLU A 135 4.76 14.33 9.75
CA GLU A 135 5.86 14.82 10.58
C GLU A 135 6.59 15.99 9.91
N ARG A 136 6.86 15.91 8.61
CA ARG A 136 7.55 16.95 7.84
C ARG A 136 6.77 18.26 7.79
N PHE A 137 5.44 18.18 7.77
CA PHE A 137 4.54 19.32 7.65
C PHE A 137 3.74 19.59 8.92
N ARG A 138 4.20 19.09 10.08
CA ARG A 138 3.53 19.16 11.37
C ARG A 138 3.09 20.57 11.79
N GLN A 139 3.81 21.59 11.38
CA GLN A 139 3.47 22.98 11.67
C GLN A 139 2.13 23.44 11.06
N TRP A 140 1.64 22.76 10.02
CA TRP A 140 0.39 23.08 9.33
C TRP A 140 -0.76 22.15 9.70
N LEU A 141 -0.45 21.08 10.45
CA LEU A 141 -1.37 20.03 10.80
C LEU A 141 -1.80 20.10 12.26
N ARG A 142 -3.00 19.61 12.54
CA ARG A 142 -3.49 19.34 13.88
C ARG A 142 -3.01 17.95 14.34
N ARG A 143 -3.08 17.70 15.63
CA ARG A 143 -2.67 16.41 16.20
C ARG A 143 -3.47 15.23 15.62
N GLU A 144 -4.74 15.45 15.34
CA GLU A 144 -5.66 14.48 14.77
C GLU A 144 -5.35 14.17 13.29
N ASP A 145 -4.79 15.12 12.55
CA ASP A 145 -4.48 15.01 11.13
C ASP A 145 -3.35 14.00 10.86
N VAL A 146 -2.55 13.69 11.86
CA VAL A 146 -1.49 12.66 11.79
C VAL A 146 -2.10 11.28 11.55
N GLN A 147 -3.14 10.92 12.31
CA GLN A 147 -3.86 9.65 12.10
C GLN A 147 -4.60 9.63 10.75
N VAL A 148 -5.12 10.78 10.33
CA VAL A 148 -5.77 10.91 9.02
C VAL A 148 -4.78 10.64 7.89
N LEU A 149 -3.57 11.19 7.92
CA LEU A 149 -2.56 10.96 6.88
C LEU A 149 -1.96 9.56 6.95
N LEU A 150 -1.83 8.97 8.14
CA LEU A 150 -1.47 7.57 8.33
C LEU A 150 -2.46 6.65 7.59
N THR A 151 -3.77 6.86 7.82
CA THR A 151 -4.86 6.10 7.18
C THR A 151 -4.92 6.35 5.68
N ALA A 152 -4.78 7.62 5.24
CA ALA A 152 -4.77 7.99 3.83
C ALA A 152 -3.60 7.32 3.08
N GLY A 153 -2.43 7.22 3.72
CA GLY A 153 -1.29 6.48 3.19
C GLY A 153 -1.57 4.99 3.04
N ALA A 154 -2.16 4.34 4.06
CA ALA A 154 -2.59 2.95 3.99
C ALA A 154 -3.56 2.72 2.83
N ALA A 155 -4.59 3.58 2.70
CA ALA A 155 -5.56 3.54 1.61
C ALA A 155 -4.89 3.63 0.24
N ALA A 156 -3.89 4.52 0.10
CA ALA A 156 -3.12 4.69 -1.13
C ALA A 156 -2.31 3.43 -1.49
N GLY A 157 -1.70 2.77 -0.49
CA GLY A 157 -0.94 1.53 -0.68
C GLY A 157 -1.82 0.38 -1.17
N VAL A 158 -2.97 0.18 -0.53
CA VAL A 158 -3.96 -0.83 -0.94
C VAL A 158 -4.54 -0.52 -2.32
N ALA A 159 -4.89 0.76 -2.57
CA ALA A 159 -5.44 1.19 -3.85
C ALA A 159 -4.51 0.94 -5.03
N ALA A 160 -3.19 1.10 -4.84
CA ALA A 160 -2.19 0.81 -5.86
C ALA A 160 -2.17 -0.69 -6.20
N VAL A 161 -1.98 -1.56 -5.20
CA VAL A 161 -1.86 -3.01 -5.40
C VAL A 161 -3.11 -3.63 -6.00
N PHE A 162 -4.28 -3.30 -5.44
CA PHE A 162 -5.55 -3.85 -5.94
C PHE A 162 -6.10 -3.13 -7.16
N LYS A 163 -5.48 -2.02 -7.58
CA LYS A 163 -6.01 -1.13 -8.64
C LYS A 163 -7.46 -0.72 -8.39
N ALA A 164 -7.83 -0.59 -7.13
CA ALA A 164 -9.19 -0.36 -6.64
C ALA A 164 -9.23 0.71 -5.54
N PRO A 165 -9.38 2.01 -5.89
CA PRO A 165 -9.35 3.10 -4.93
C PRO A 165 -10.40 2.98 -3.82
N ALA A 166 -11.62 2.59 -4.16
CA ALA A 166 -12.71 2.44 -3.19
C ALA A 166 -12.40 1.33 -2.16
N THR A 167 -11.89 0.20 -2.61
CA THR A 167 -11.45 -0.91 -1.75
C THR A 167 -10.34 -0.47 -0.79
N GLY A 168 -9.35 0.28 -1.30
CA GLY A 168 -8.27 0.81 -0.48
C GLY A 168 -8.77 1.72 0.63
N VAL A 169 -9.73 2.59 0.32
CA VAL A 169 -10.35 3.49 1.30
C VAL A 169 -11.11 2.70 2.37
N LEU A 170 -11.98 1.79 1.96
CA LEU A 170 -12.77 0.98 2.90
C LEU A 170 -11.87 0.18 3.81
N PHE A 171 -10.89 -0.53 3.26
CA PHE A 171 -9.93 -1.30 4.05
C PHE A 171 -9.22 -0.43 5.10
N ALA A 172 -8.66 0.71 4.71
CA ALA A 172 -7.89 1.55 5.61
C ALA A 172 -8.75 2.21 6.70
N LEU A 173 -10.02 2.45 6.42
CA LEU A 173 -10.96 3.02 7.39
C LEU A 173 -11.49 1.98 8.38
N GLU A 174 -11.68 0.74 7.95
CA GLU A 174 -12.27 -0.34 8.76
C GLU A 174 -11.21 -1.12 9.54
N ALA A 175 -10.04 -1.40 8.94
CA ALA A 175 -9.01 -2.25 9.53
C ALA A 175 -8.58 -1.87 10.96
N PRO A 176 -8.49 -0.57 11.35
CA PRO A 176 -8.14 -0.20 12.71
C PRO A 176 -9.28 -0.35 13.73
N TYR A 177 -10.51 -0.54 13.29
CA TYR A 177 -11.68 -0.55 14.16
C TYR A 177 -12.38 -1.91 14.15
N ARG A 178 -13.13 -2.16 15.22
CA ARG A 178 -13.99 -3.33 15.32
C ARG A 178 -15.42 -3.02 14.84
N ASP A 179 -15.96 -1.88 15.25
CA ASP A 179 -17.36 -1.51 15.02
C ASP A 179 -17.55 -0.02 14.68
N ASP A 180 -16.49 0.69 14.27
CA ASP A 180 -16.54 2.13 13.95
C ASP A 180 -15.68 2.46 12.72
N VAL A 181 -15.75 3.70 12.24
CA VAL A 181 -15.02 4.18 11.06
C VAL A 181 -14.54 5.60 11.30
N ASN A 182 -13.31 5.90 10.94
CA ASN A 182 -12.79 7.27 11.01
C ASN A 182 -13.37 8.15 9.88
N ARG A 183 -14.54 8.72 10.07
CA ARG A 183 -15.21 9.59 9.09
C ARG A 183 -14.37 10.79 8.63
N ARG A 184 -13.46 11.29 9.48
CA ARG A 184 -12.57 12.41 9.13
C ARG A 184 -11.52 12.00 8.11
N ALA A 185 -11.11 10.74 8.09
CA ALA A 185 -10.13 10.23 7.14
C ALA A 185 -10.74 9.88 5.78
N LEU A 186 -12.09 9.81 5.65
CA LEU A 186 -12.75 9.36 4.42
C LEU A 186 -12.31 10.17 3.19
N LEU A 187 -12.48 11.49 3.21
CA LEU A 187 -12.14 12.33 2.06
C LEU A 187 -10.62 12.38 1.78
N PRO A 188 -9.74 12.58 2.79
CA PRO A 188 -8.30 12.48 2.57
C PRO A 188 -7.86 11.12 2.02
N SER A 189 -8.42 10.02 2.53
CA SER A 189 -8.11 8.67 2.05
C SER A 189 -8.58 8.45 0.61
N LEU A 190 -9.75 8.97 0.25
CA LEU A 190 -10.26 8.89 -1.13
C LEU A 190 -9.34 9.64 -2.11
N LEU A 191 -8.91 10.85 -1.75
CA LEU A 191 -7.98 11.63 -2.58
C LEU A 191 -6.62 10.95 -2.70
N ALA A 192 -6.07 10.43 -1.60
CA ALA A 192 -4.80 9.70 -1.62
C ALA A 192 -4.90 8.41 -2.45
N ALA A 193 -5.94 7.62 -2.27
CA ALA A 193 -6.20 6.39 -3.00
C ALA A 193 -6.40 6.64 -4.50
N ALA A 194 -7.21 7.63 -4.87
CA ALA A 194 -7.44 7.99 -6.26
C ALA A 194 -6.16 8.50 -6.94
N THR A 195 -5.39 9.36 -6.26
CA THR A 195 -4.11 9.85 -6.79
C THR A 195 -3.11 8.71 -6.94
N SER A 196 -3.02 7.84 -5.93
CA SER A 196 -2.14 6.67 -5.98
C SER A 196 -2.49 5.76 -7.16
N TYR A 197 -3.75 5.46 -7.34
CA TYR A 197 -4.23 4.67 -8.46
C TYR A 197 -3.84 5.30 -9.81
N VAL A 198 -4.14 6.59 -10.00
CA VAL A 198 -3.84 7.27 -11.27
C VAL A 198 -2.34 7.28 -11.55
N VAL A 199 -1.51 7.61 -10.58
CA VAL A 199 -0.05 7.61 -10.77
C VAL A 199 0.46 6.20 -11.06
N TYR A 200 -0.03 5.22 -10.30
CA TYR A 200 0.37 3.83 -10.42
C TYR A 200 0.05 3.25 -11.81
N ILE A 201 -1.19 3.40 -12.32
CA ILE A 201 -1.57 2.87 -13.64
C ILE A 201 -0.82 3.52 -14.80
N ASN A 202 -0.41 4.80 -14.64
CA ASN A 202 0.43 5.46 -15.65
C ASN A 202 1.87 4.94 -15.65
N MET A 203 2.34 4.32 -14.57
CA MET A 203 3.70 3.77 -14.47
C MET A 203 3.76 2.28 -14.82
N VAL A 204 2.82 1.50 -14.32
CA VAL A 204 2.84 0.03 -14.39
C VAL A 204 1.91 -0.50 -15.48
N GLY A 205 0.88 0.25 -15.79
CA GLY A 205 -0.18 -0.14 -16.72
C GLY A 205 -1.48 -0.49 -16.03
N ALA A 206 -2.56 -0.45 -16.78
CA ALA A 206 -3.92 -0.73 -16.32
C ALA A 206 -4.33 -2.21 -16.50
N GLU A 207 -3.37 -3.12 -16.63
CA GLU A 207 -3.66 -4.55 -16.76
C GLU A 207 -4.49 -5.04 -15.56
N ALA A 208 -5.49 -5.87 -15.84
CA ALA A 208 -6.35 -6.41 -14.80
C ALA A 208 -5.53 -7.26 -13.82
N VAL A 209 -5.83 -7.14 -12.52
CA VAL A 209 -5.23 -7.98 -11.46
C VAL A 209 -5.49 -9.47 -11.72
N VAL A 210 -6.53 -9.76 -12.50
CA VAL A 210 -6.92 -11.12 -12.89
C VAL A 210 -6.88 -11.21 -14.42
N PRO A 211 -5.73 -11.60 -15.04
CA PRO A 211 -5.53 -11.58 -16.49
C PRO A 211 -6.56 -12.37 -17.28
N PHE A 212 -7.05 -13.48 -16.74
CA PHE A 212 -8.01 -14.34 -17.41
C PHE A 212 -9.39 -13.67 -17.64
N LEU A 213 -9.72 -12.58 -16.95
CA LEU A 213 -10.95 -11.82 -17.22
C LEU A 213 -10.89 -11.05 -18.53
N ASN A 214 -9.69 -10.80 -19.04
CA ASN A 214 -9.45 -10.14 -20.33
C ASN A 214 -9.18 -11.11 -21.47
N ASP A 215 -9.14 -12.42 -21.22
CA ASP A 215 -8.95 -13.42 -22.26
C ASP A 215 -10.28 -13.62 -23.02
N PRO A 216 -10.35 -13.21 -24.30
CA PRO A 216 -11.55 -13.39 -25.11
C PRO A 216 -11.92 -14.87 -25.33
N GLY A 217 -11.01 -15.80 -25.02
CA GLY A 217 -11.24 -17.26 -25.06
C GLY A 217 -11.97 -17.78 -23.83
N ILE A 218 -11.92 -17.10 -22.71
CA ILE A 218 -12.67 -17.49 -21.51
C ILE A 218 -14.05 -16.82 -21.56
N ARG A 219 -14.96 -17.42 -22.30
CA ARG A 219 -16.38 -17.16 -22.11
C ARG A 219 -16.74 -17.72 -20.73
N LEU A 220 -16.90 -16.85 -19.74
CA LEU A 220 -17.62 -17.21 -18.54
C LEU A 220 -18.96 -17.76 -19.01
N GLY A 221 -19.22 -19.06 -18.87
CA GLY A 221 -20.42 -19.74 -19.35
C GLY A 221 -21.70 -19.35 -18.58
N VAL A 222 -21.81 -18.10 -18.20
CA VAL A 222 -23.02 -17.49 -17.67
C VAL A 222 -23.75 -16.93 -18.86
N ASP A 223 -24.56 -17.78 -19.49
CA ASP A 223 -25.54 -17.36 -20.48
C ASP A 223 -26.66 -16.60 -19.76
N LEU A 224 -26.52 -15.27 -19.71
CA LEU A 224 -27.50 -14.37 -19.09
C LEU A 224 -28.85 -14.38 -19.84
N THR A 225 -28.96 -15.02 -21.00
CA THR A 225 -30.19 -15.09 -21.77
C THR A 225 -31.24 -16.02 -21.17
N ASN A 226 -30.85 -16.89 -20.24
CA ASN A 226 -31.71 -17.88 -19.58
C ASN A 226 -32.15 -17.52 -18.16
N ILE A 227 -31.88 -16.30 -17.69
CA ILE A 227 -32.43 -15.82 -16.43
C ILE A 227 -33.83 -15.25 -16.70
N HIS A 228 -34.82 -16.13 -16.73
CA HIS A 228 -36.23 -15.74 -16.63
C HIS A 228 -36.50 -15.38 -15.16
N LEU A 229 -36.74 -14.09 -14.89
CA LEU A 229 -37.36 -13.60 -13.66
C LEU A 229 -38.83 -13.97 -13.63
#